data_fda52f208a13fff8be3bf9403582500f
#
_entry.id   fda52f208a13fff8be3bf9403582500f
#
_cell.length_a   1.000
_cell.length_b   1.000
_cell.length_c   1.000
_cell.angle_alpha   90.00
_cell.angle_beta   90.00
_cell.angle_gamma   90.00
#
_symmetry.space_group_name_H-M   'P 1'
#
loop_
_entity.id
_entity.type
_entity.pdbx_description
1 polymer ?
#
loop_
_entity_poly.entity_id
_entity_poly.type
_entity_poly.pdbx_seq_one_letter_code
_entity_poly.pdbx_strand_id
1 'polypeptide(L)'
;MAPAQAAAEDYDVLVVGKTTGFRHSSIDEATTAIMALGESNGFTVDVWDPVVMNGDRVVSPGQPARTLATTPFTTADDLAKYETIVFVSTVDGTNNLNPATPTLLNASELEAFQGYIRAGGGYAGVHAATDSMHTIPWYSQLTGGGARFISHPPQQTAVQTVEDGTHPSTAHLGETWTRFDEWYNFTQSPRPVVRVLTNLEESSYNPGRNAMGADHPLAWCHNFEGARSWYTAGGHTEASFTDPAFLAHLLGGIAWSAGVVSGGGDCVTWYEVETLVSDLLDEGAISQKAATQITKLLAEAEALADAGDSAEAAEKLNAVAAQVIAHVRDDAAARETLAGKVADLQTWQQAIG
;
A
#
# COMPACT_ATOMS: atom_id res chain seq x y z
N MET A 1 2.08 2.70 30.30
CA MET A 1 1.09 3.72 29.88
C MET A 1 1.29 3.84 28.41
N ALA A 2 0.31 3.42 27.59
CA ALA A 2 0.35 3.70 26.16
C ALA A 2 0.32 5.24 25.97
N PRO A 3 1.11 5.79 25.02
CA PRO A 3 1.00 7.20 24.71
C PRO A 3 -0.44 7.51 24.28
N ALA A 4 -0.99 8.59 24.82
CA ALA A 4 -2.28 9.09 24.37
C ALA A 4 -2.18 9.38 22.88
N GLN A 5 -2.92 8.63 22.07
CA GLN A 5 -3.07 8.91 20.66
C GLN A 5 -3.70 10.28 20.55
N ALA A 6 -3.02 11.20 19.86
CA ALA A 6 -3.63 12.49 19.55
C ALA A 6 -4.98 12.22 18.90
N ALA A 7 -6.02 12.97 19.27
CA ALA A 7 -7.31 12.88 18.62
C ALA A 7 -7.07 13.02 17.11
N ALA A 8 -7.40 12.00 16.35
CA ALA A 8 -7.31 12.06 14.91
C ALA A 8 -8.17 13.24 14.44
N GLU A 9 -7.63 14.09 13.57
CA GLU A 9 -8.44 15.06 12.86
C GLU A 9 -9.53 14.31 12.11
N ASP A 10 -10.75 14.85 12.07
CA ASP A 10 -11.84 14.25 11.30
C ASP A 10 -11.40 14.16 9.82
N TYR A 11 -11.46 12.98 9.22
CA TYR A 11 -11.08 12.75 7.83
C TYR A 11 -12.10 11.86 7.12
N ASP A 12 -12.11 11.92 5.79
CA ASP A 12 -13.08 11.23 4.97
C ASP A 12 -12.44 10.07 4.20
N VAL A 13 -13.12 8.93 4.18
CA VAL A 13 -12.69 7.71 3.51
C VAL A 13 -13.73 7.28 2.49
N LEU A 14 -13.29 6.97 1.26
CA LEU A 14 -14.13 6.31 0.27
C LEU A 14 -13.83 4.81 0.24
N VAL A 15 -14.83 3.98 0.54
CA VAL A 15 -14.76 2.53 0.36
C VAL A 15 -15.34 2.13 -1.00
N VAL A 16 -14.55 1.42 -1.80
CA VAL A 16 -14.95 0.89 -3.10
C VAL A 16 -15.09 -0.63 -3.00
N GLY A 17 -16.35 -1.12 -3.07
CA GLY A 17 -16.70 -2.53 -3.09
C GLY A 17 -17.12 -3.04 -4.48
N LYS A 18 -17.11 -2.17 -5.50
CA LYS A 18 -17.50 -2.51 -6.86
C LYS A 18 -16.72 -3.69 -7.42
N THR A 19 -17.43 -4.65 -8.02
CA THR A 19 -16.82 -5.73 -8.82
C THR A 19 -17.54 -5.84 -10.17
N THR A 20 -16.79 -6.22 -11.19
CA THR A 20 -17.35 -6.60 -12.51
C THR A 20 -16.95 -8.02 -12.89
N GLY A 21 -16.16 -8.68 -12.02
CA GLY A 21 -15.76 -10.08 -12.07
C GLY A 21 -16.32 -10.87 -10.89
N PHE A 22 -15.46 -11.62 -10.20
CA PHE A 22 -15.86 -12.37 -9.00
C PHE A 22 -16.20 -11.42 -7.85
N ARG A 23 -17.28 -11.71 -7.12
CA ARG A 23 -17.60 -10.97 -5.89
C ARG A 23 -17.31 -11.82 -4.67
N HIS A 24 -16.39 -11.32 -3.84
CA HIS A 24 -16.13 -11.92 -2.53
C HIS A 24 -17.29 -11.65 -1.58
N SER A 25 -17.68 -12.66 -0.80
CA SER A 25 -18.75 -12.52 0.21
C SER A 25 -18.34 -11.54 1.32
N SER A 26 -17.06 -11.45 1.61
CA SER A 26 -16.50 -10.58 2.66
C SER A 26 -16.55 -9.07 2.38
N ILE A 27 -16.96 -8.64 1.19
CA ILE A 27 -17.04 -7.19 0.85
C ILE A 27 -18.02 -6.46 1.78
N ASP A 28 -19.16 -7.08 2.08
CA ASP A 28 -20.18 -6.47 2.95
C ASP A 28 -19.72 -6.36 4.40
N GLU A 29 -19.06 -7.39 4.92
CA GLU A 29 -18.47 -7.40 6.27
C GLU A 29 -17.33 -6.41 6.38
N ALA A 30 -16.46 -6.36 5.38
CA ALA A 30 -15.36 -5.38 5.29
C ALA A 30 -15.88 -3.95 5.32
N THR A 31 -16.86 -3.64 4.49
CA THR A 31 -17.48 -2.31 4.42
C THR A 31 -18.11 -1.94 5.76
N THR A 32 -18.83 -2.89 6.39
CA THR A 32 -19.45 -2.68 7.70
C THR A 32 -18.40 -2.44 8.78
N ALA A 33 -17.32 -3.23 8.78
CA ALA A 33 -16.22 -3.08 9.73
C ALA A 33 -15.50 -1.73 9.57
N ILE A 34 -15.21 -1.30 8.34
CA ILE A 34 -14.55 0.01 8.10
C ILE A 34 -15.46 1.16 8.54
N MET A 35 -16.77 1.09 8.29
CA MET A 35 -17.72 2.09 8.81
C MET A 35 -17.71 2.15 10.34
N ALA A 36 -17.71 0.98 11.03
CA ALA A 36 -17.64 0.92 12.48
C ALA A 36 -16.30 1.43 13.04
N LEU A 37 -15.20 1.18 12.32
CA LEU A 37 -13.89 1.77 12.64
C LEU A 37 -13.94 3.29 12.51
N GLY A 38 -14.61 3.82 11.49
CA GLY A 38 -14.81 5.27 11.33
C GLY A 38 -15.56 5.88 12.49
N GLU A 39 -16.71 5.33 12.86
CA GLU A 39 -17.51 5.79 14.01
C GLU A 39 -16.71 5.78 15.33
N SER A 40 -15.79 4.82 15.49
CA SER A 40 -15.02 4.64 16.72
C SER A 40 -13.73 5.47 16.75
N ASN A 41 -13.22 5.94 15.58
CA ASN A 41 -11.90 6.55 15.45
C ASN A 41 -11.93 7.94 14.77
N GLY A 42 -13.11 8.52 14.54
CA GLY A 42 -13.26 9.92 14.11
C GLY A 42 -13.06 10.12 12.61
N PHE A 43 -13.45 9.16 11.76
CA PHE A 43 -13.51 9.38 10.32
C PHE A 43 -14.87 9.00 9.73
N THR A 44 -15.26 9.68 8.65
CA THR A 44 -16.49 9.38 7.92
C THR A 44 -16.22 8.44 6.76
N VAL A 45 -17.23 7.67 6.36
CA VAL A 45 -17.10 6.66 5.30
C VAL A 45 -18.22 6.81 4.29
N ASP A 46 -17.86 7.21 3.08
CA ASP A 46 -18.70 7.03 1.89
C ASP A 46 -18.42 5.66 1.27
N VAL A 47 -19.44 5.02 0.71
CA VAL A 47 -19.31 3.70 0.07
C VAL A 47 -19.75 3.78 -1.38
N TRP A 48 -18.96 3.22 -2.28
CA TRP A 48 -19.36 3.01 -3.67
C TRP A 48 -19.25 1.52 -4.03
N ASP A 49 -20.41 0.86 -3.96
CA ASP A 49 -20.58 -0.56 -4.30
C ASP A 49 -21.86 -0.72 -5.14
N PRO A 50 -21.88 -0.21 -6.39
CA PRO A 50 -23.04 -0.20 -7.24
C PRO A 50 -23.39 -1.60 -7.71
N VAL A 51 -24.66 -1.81 -8.03
CA VAL A 51 -25.09 -3.00 -8.78
C VAL A 51 -24.54 -2.92 -10.20
N VAL A 52 -23.76 -3.91 -10.57
CA VAL A 52 -23.16 -4.06 -11.90
C VAL A 52 -23.71 -5.32 -12.56
N MET A 53 -24.08 -5.21 -13.83
CA MET A 53 -24.56 -6.32 -14.63
C MET A 53 -23.51 -6.73 -15.67
N ASN A 54 -23.26 -8.04 -15.76
CA ASN A 54 -22.47 -8.63 -16.83
C ASN A 54 -23.38 -9.61 -17.59
N GLY A 55 -23.95 -9.15 -18.71
CA GLY A 55 -25.09 -9.80 -19.35
C GLY A 55 -26.29 -9.79 -18.41
N ASP A 56 -26.88 -10.97 -18.16
CA ASP A 56 -28.02 -11.13 -17.25
C ASP A 56 -27.60 -11.38 -15.78
N ARG A 57 -26.29 -11.41 -15.50
CA ARG A 57 -25.76 -11.74 -14.18
C ARG A 57 -25.44 -10.48 -13.38
N VAL A 58 -25.92 -10.43 -12.15
CA VAL A 58 -25.46 -9.45 -11.15
C VAL A 58 -24.08 -9.91 -10.63
N VAL A 59 -23.07 -9.07 -10.83
CA VAL A 59 -21.68 -9.33 -10.39
C VAL A 59 -21.28 -8.44 -9.21
N SER A 60 -22.03 -7.38 -8.98
CA SER A 60 -21.91 -6.54 -7.78
C SER A 60 -23.31 -6.14 -7.32
N PRO A 61 -23.92 -6.81 -6.31
CA PRO A 61 -25.29 -6.55 -5.90
C PRO A 61 -25.48 -5.16 -5.27
N GLY A 62 -24.40 -4.49 -4.87
CA GLY A 62 -24.45 -3.23 -4.16
C GLY A 62 -25.11 -3.34 -2.78
N GLN A 63 -25.02 -2.26 -2.01
CA GLN A 63 -25.65 -2.12 -0.69
C GLN A 63 -26.48 -0.83 -0.70
N PRO A 64 -27.76 -0.84 -1.13
CA PRO A 64 -28.53 0.37 -1.38
C PRO A 64 -28.58 1.38 -0.23
N ALA A 65 -28.48 0.90 1.01
CA ALA A 65 -28.46 1.76 2.19
C ALA A 65 -27.11 2.44 2.45
N ARG A 66 -26.04 2.02 1.75
CA ARG A 66 -24.67 2.46 1.99
C ARG A 66 -23.94 2.98 0.74
N THR A 67 -24.35 2.56 -0.44
CA THR A 67 -23.66 2.90 -1.68
C THR A 67 -24.10 4.27 -2.23
N LEU A 68 -23.12 5.03 -2.73
CA LEU A 68 -23.40 6.23 -3.51
C LEU A 68 -24.18 5.88 -4.76
N ALA A 69 -25.15 6.73 -5.14
CA ALA A 69 -26.03 6.50 -6.29
C ALA A 69 -25.31 6.59 -7.64
N THR A 70 -24.22 7.36 -7.68
CA THR A 70 -23.40 7.60 -8.88
C THR A 70 -21.94 7.37 -8.56
N THR A 71 -21.12 7.18 -9.62
CA THR A 71 -19.67 7.07 -9.44
C THR A 71 -19.11 8.33 -8.76
N PRO A 72 -18.26 8.20 -7.75
CA PRO A 72 -17.52 9.34 -7.19
C PRO A 72 -16.30 9.73 -8.04
N PHE A 73 -15.88 8.89 -8.98
CA PHE A 73 -14.71 9.09 -9.85
C PHE A 73 -15.07 10.00 -11.04
N THR A 74 -15.48 11.24 -10.76
CA THR A 74 -15.88 12.22 -11.78
C THR A 74 -14.72 13.10 -12.18
N THR A 75 -14.00 13.68 -11.22
CA THR A 75 -12.76 14.43 -11.40
C THR A 75 -11.83 14.17 -10.21
N ALA A 76 -10.55 14.54 -10.35
CA ALA A 76 -9.61 14.49 -9.22
C ALA A 76 -10.05 15.42 -8.07
N ASP A 77 -10.60 16.61 -8.41
CA ASP A 77 -11.07 17.59 -7.44
C ASP A 77 -12.29 17.06 -6.64
N ASP A 78 -13.19 16.29 -7.29
CA ASP A 78 -14.32 15.68 -6.60
C ASP A 78 -13.90 14.56 -5.64
N LEU A 79 -12.77 13.90 -5.93
CA LEU A 79 -12.17 12.90 -5.05
C LEU A 79 -11.33 13.52 -3.91
N ALA A 80 -10.87 14.76 -4.05
CA ALA A 80 -9.98 15.44 -3.09
C ALA A 80 -10.60 15.65 -1.71
N LYS A 81 -11.90 15.42 -1.54
CA LYS A 81 -12.55 15.40 -0.23
C LYS A 81 -12.23 14.15 0.60
N TYR A 82 -11.69 13.10 -0.01
CA TYR A 82 -11.29 11.89 0.68
C TYR A 82 -9.78 11.90 0.90
N GLU A 83 -9.32 11.71 2.12
CA GLU A 83 -7.91 11.56 2.45
C GLU A 83 -7.37 10.23 1.94
N THR A 84 -8.24 9.17 1.90
CA THR A 84 -7.86 7.89 1.31
C THR A 84 -9.03 7.17 0.64
N ILE A 85 -8.71 6.40 -0.40
CA ILE A 85 -9.66 5.52 -1.09
C ILE A 85 -9.27 4.07 -0.83
N VAL A 86 -10.21 3.30 -0.27
CA VAL A 86 -10.02 1.89 0.11
C VAL A 86 -10.70 0.97 -0.90
N PHE A 87 -9.91 0.19 -1.65
CA PHE A 87 -10.44 -0.84 -2.54
C PHE A 87 -10.55 -2.16 -1.77
N VAL A 88 -11.78 -2.64 -1.57
CA VAL A 88 -12.07 -3.84 -0.78
C VAL A 88 -12.42 -5.00 -1.71
N SER A 89 -11.52 -5.94 -1.84
CA SER A 89 -11.71 -7.19 -2.62
C SER A 89 -12.31 -6.95 -4.01
N THR A 90 -11.91 -5.86 -4.67
CA THR A 90 -12.38 -5.52 -6.02
C THR A 90 -11.83 -6.50 -7.04
N VAL A 91 -12.66 -6.96 -7.98
CA VAL A 91 -12.25 -7.87 -9.08
C VAL A 91 -12.99 -7.47 -10.35
N ASP A 92 -12.30 -7.43 -11.49
CA ASP A 92 -12.91 -7.07 -12.77
C ASP A 92 -12.71 -8.12 -13.89
N GLY A 93 -12.04 -9.23 -13.59
CA GLY A 93 -11.80 -10.32 -14.54
C GLY A 93 -10.72 -10.02 -15.59
N THR A 94 -9.97 -8.92 -15.44
CA THR A 94 -8.86 -8.58 -16.35
C THR A 94 -7.61 -9.44 -16.12
N ASN A 95 -7.61 -10.34 -15.14
CA ASN A 95 -6.54 -11.34 -14.92
C ASN A 95 -6.32 -12.29 -16.11
N ASN A 96 -7.30 -12.40 -17.01
CA ASN A 96 -7.15 -13.10 -18.29
C ASN A 96 -6.27 -12.33 -19.30
N LEU A 97 -5.85 -11.09 -18.99
CA LEU A 97 -5.04 -10.20 -19.82
C LEU A 97 -5.65 -9.88 -21.19
N ASN A 98 -6.94 -10.09 -21.38
CA ASN A 98 -7.63 -9.72 -22.60
C ASN A 98 -7.96 -8.21 -22.55
N PRO A 99 -7.41 -7.38 -23.47
CA PRO A 99 -7.66 -5.94 -23.47
C PRO A 99 -9.11 -5.55 -23.79
N ALA A 100 -9.92 -6.50 -24.28
CA ALA A 100 -11.34 -6.30 -24.50
C ALA A 100 -12.19 -6.51 -23.23
N THR A 101 -11.62 -7.06 -22.14
CA THR A 101 -12.30 -7.18 -20.85
C THR A 101 -12.42 -5.79 -20.21
N PRO A 102 -13.64 -5.33 -19.88
CA PRO A 102 -13.80 -4.04 -19.22
C PRO A 102 -13.06 -4.00 -17.86
N THR A 103 -12.34 -2.92 -17.63
CA THR A 103 -11.69 -2.66 -16.36
C THR A 103 -12.70 -2.20 -15.29
N LEU A 104 -12.31 -2.29 -14.02
CA LEU A 104 -13.12 -1.87 -12.88
C LEU A 104 -13.56 -0.40 -13.00
N LEU A 105 -12.65 0.46 -13.38
CA LEU A 105 -12.89 1.87 -13.71
C LEU A 105 -12.82 2.05 -15.22
N ASN A 106 -13.74 2.81 -15.78
CA ASN A 106 -13.66 3.23 -17.19
C ASN A 106 -12.55 4.29 -17.37
N ALA A 107 -12.28 4.70 -18.60
CA ALA A 107 -11.16 5.60 -18.90
C ALA A 107 -11.23 6.95 -18.15
N SER A 108 -12.41 7.56 -18.06
CA SER A 108 -12.59 8.85 -17.36
C SER A 108 -12.52 8.68 -15.83
N GLU A 109 -13.08 7.60 -15.30
CA GLU A 109 -12.97 7.25 -13.88
C GLU A 109 -11.50 6.98 -13.48
N LEU A 110 -10.75 6.28 -14.35
CA LEU A 110 -9.33 6.03 -14.15
C LEU A 110 -8.51 7.31 -14.19
N GLU A 111 -8.81 8.22 -15.13
CA GLU A 111 -8.14 9.53 -15.23
C GLU A 111 -8.37 10.37 -13.96
N ALA A 112 -9.61 10.42 -13.46
CA ALA A 112 -9.92 11.08 -12.19
C ALA A 112 -9.15 10.47 -11.01
N PHE A 113 -9.08 9.14 -10.93
CA PHE A 113 -8.34 8.44 -9.89
C PHE A 113 -6.83 8.69 -9.97
N GLN A 114 -6.24 8.66 -11.17
CA GLN A 114 -4.84 9.01 -11.37
C GLN A 114 -4.53 10.45 -10.96
N GLY A 115 -5.41 11.38 -11.29
CA GLY A 115 -5.28 12.77 -10.87
C GLY A 115 -5.31 12.93 -9.36
N TYR A 116 -6.22 12.22 -8.67
CA TYR A 116 -6.32 12.19 -7.22
C TYR A 116 -5.03 11.66 -6.57
N ILE A 117 -4.49 10.53 -7.05
CA ILE A 117 -3.22 9.96 -6.57
C ILE A 117 -2.08 10.96 -6.75
N ARG A 118 -1.94 11.58 -7.93
CA ARG A 118 -0.88 12.58 -8.20
C ARG A 118 -1.02 13.87 -7.40
N ALA A 119 -2.21 14.14 -6.90
CA ALA A 119 -2.46 15.25 -5.97
C ALA A 119 -2.15 14.90 -4.51
N GLY A 120 -1.70 13.68 -4.23
CA GLY A 120 -1.33 13.21 -2.89
C GLY A 120 -2.41 12.45 -2.15
N GLY A 121 -3.53 12.14 -2.79
CA GLY A 121 -4.62 11.37 -2.18
C GLY A 121 -4.24 9.92 -1.91
N GLY A 122 -4.58 9.41 -0.71
CA GLY A 122 -4.15 8.08 -0.24
C GLY A 122 -4.86 6.90 -0.91
N TYR A 123 -4.19 5.75 -0.91
CA TYR A 123 -4.75 4.48 -1.38
C TYR A 123 -4.54 3.35 -0.37
N ALA A 124 -5.59 2.56 -0.13
CA ALA A 124 -5.49 1.31 0.62
C ALA A 124 -6.14 0.16 -0.18
N GLY A 125 -5.39 -0.90 -0.42
CA GLY A 125 -5.88 -2.09 -1.10
C GLY A 125 -6.06 -3.26 -0.12
N VAL A 126 -7.21 -3.93 -0.17
CA VAL A 126 -7.52 -5.09 0.66
C VAL A 126 -7.78 -6.30 -0.24
N HIS A 127 -7.09 -7.38 0.05
CA HIS A 127 -7.24 -8.70 -0.57
C HIS A 127 -7.23 -8.64 -2.11
N ALA A 128 -8.37 -8.85 -2.76
CA ALA A 128 -8.46 -8.92 -4.21
C ALA A 128 -8.30 -7.56 -4.93
N ALA A 129 -7.96 -6.48 -4.23
CA ALA A 129 -7.60 -5.24 -4.90
C ALA A 129 -6.47 -5.43 -5.94
N THR A 130 -5.54 -6.37 -5.71
CA THR A 130 -4.50 -6.76 -6.69
C THR A 130 -4.98 -7.68 -7.82
N ASP A 131 -6.23 -8.17 -7.76
CA ASP A 131 -6.89 -8.94 -8.84
C ASP A 131 -7.83 -8.06 -9.69
N SER A 132 -7.53 -6.76 -9.74
CA SER A 132 -8.23 -5.78 -10.56
C SER A 132 -7.30 -5.09 -11.52
N MET A 133 -7.84 -4.64 -12.64
CA MET A 133 -7.18 -3.78 -13.63
C MET A 133 -5.79 -4.30 -14.07
N HIS A 134 -5.65 -5.62 -14.26
CA HIS A 134 -4.40 -6.27 -14.67
C HIS A 134 -3.85 -5.75 -16.01
N THR A 135 -4.71 -5.20 -16.86
CA THR A 135 -4.33 -4.60 -18.15
C THR A 135 -3.91 -3.14 -18.03
N ILE A 136 -3.91 -2.57 -16.83
CA ILE A 136 -3.51 -1.19 -16.52
C ILE A 136 -2.21 -1.21 -15.68
N PRO A 137 -1.03 -1.10 -16.32
CA PRO A 137 0.27 -1.18 -15.60
C PRO A 137 0.39 -0.14 -14.48
N TRP A 138 -0.15 1.06 -14.67
CA TRP A 138 -0.16 2.11 -13.66
C TRP A 138 -0.81 1.63 -12.34
N TYR A 139 -1.94 0.92 -12.44
CA TYR A 139 -2.64 0.42 -11.25
C TYR A 139 -1.82 -0.63 -10.51
N SER A 140 -1.17 -1.56 -11.21
CA SER A 140 -0.31 -2.55 -10.56
C SER A 140 0.96 -1.92 -9.94
N GLN A 141 1.43 -0.79 -10.47
CA GLN A 141 2.49 -0.01 -9.81
C GLN A 141 1.97 0.64 -8.53
N LEU A 142 0.78 1.25 -8.55
CA LEU A 142 0.15 1.82 -7.36
C LEU A 142 -0.06 0.77 -6.27
N THR A 143 -0.56 -0.44 -6.61
CA THR A 143 -0.87 -1.48 -5.62
C THR A 143 0.35 -2.18 -5.05
N GLY A 144 1.48 -2.23 -5.77
CA GLY A 144 2.67 -2.92 -5.29
C GLY A 144 3.74 -3.15 -6.34
N GLY A 145 4.23 -2.10 -6.98
CA GLY A 145 5.41 -2.17 -7.85
C GLY A 145 5.29 -3.14 -9.03
N GLY A 146 4.07 -3.38 -9.52
CA GLY A 146 3.80 -4.29 -10.62
C GLY A 146 3.48 -5.73 -10.17
N ALA A 147 3.50 -6.05 -8.88
CA ALA A 147 2.99 -7.32 -8.37
C ALA A 147 1.47 -7.39 -8.59
N ARG A 148 1.01 -8.50 -9.16
CA ARG A 148 -0.40 -8.76 -9.43
C ARG A 148 -0.76 -10.14 -8.95
N PHE A 149 -1.98 -10.31 -8.48
CA PHE A 149 -2.51 -11.63 -8.17
C PHE A 149 -2.35 -12.60 -9.34
N ILE A 150 -1.95 -13.83 -9.06
CA ILE A 150 -1.82 -14.89 -10.07
C ILE A 150 -2.56 -16.17 -9.69
N SER A 151 -2.59 -16.53 -8.42
CA SER A 151 -3.27 -17.72 -7.91
C SER A 151 -3.32 -17.71 -6.39
N HIS A 152 -4.08 -18.65 -5.86
CA HIS A 152 -4.11 -19.00 -4.43
C HIS A 152 -4.32 -20.51 -4.25
N PRO A 153 -3.83 -21.13 -3.16
CA PRO A 153 -4.29 -22.44 -2.70
C PRO A 153 -5.65 -22.32 -2.01
N PRO A 154 -6.29 -23.45 -1.61
CA PRO A 154 -7.43 -23.38 -0.69
C PRO A 154 -7.10 -22.64 0.59
N GLN A 155 -8.11 -22.04 1.23
CA GLN A 155 -7.96 -21.35 2.51
C GLN A 155 -7.31 -22.25 3.56
N GLN A 156 -6.33 -21.72 4.29
CA GLN A 156 -5.53 -22.46 5.28
C GLN A 156 -5.09 -21.53 6.41
N THR A 157 -4.73 -22.12 7.54
CA THR A 157 -3.97 -21.42 8.57
C THR A 157 -2.51 -21.34 8.12
N ALA A 158 -1.93 -20.15 8.20
CA ALA A 158 -0.51 -19.91 7.94
C ALA A 158 0.07 -18.89 8.92
N VAL A 159 1.39 -18.87 9.02
CA VAL A 159 2.16 -17.94 9.83
C VAL A 159 2.68 -16.82 8.94
N GLN A 160 2.53 -15.58 9.39
CA GLN A 160 3.17 -14.41 8.83
C GLN A 160 4.29 -13.96 9.76
N THR A 161 5.45 -13.63 9.25
CA THR A 161 6.49 -12.90 9.97
C THR A 161 6.22 -11.41 9.82
N VAL A 162 6.27 -10.66 10.92
CA VAL A 162 6.19 -9.19 10.90
C VAL A 162 7.59 -8.66 10.66
N GLU A 163 7.83 -8.06 9.48
CA GLU A 163 9.13 -7.52 9.11
C GLU A 163 9.30 -6.04 9.53
N ASP A 164 8.20 -5.29 9.57
CA ASP A 164 8.19 -3.91 10.08
C ASP A 164 7.10 -3.77 11.16
N GLY A 165 7.51 -3.83 12.42
CA GLY A 165 6.66 -3.59 13.59
C GLY A 165 6.52 -2.11 13.95
N THR A 166 7.05 -1.18 13.16
CA THR A 166 7.00 0.27 13.42
C THR A 166 5.86 0.96 12.67
N HIS A 167 5.31 0.29 11.64
CA HIS A 167 4.19 0.81 10.89
C HIS A 167 2.87 0.71 11.69
N PRO A 168 1.96 1.72 11.65
CA PRO A 168 0.70 1.70 12.40
C PRO A 168 -0.14 0.44 12.21
N SER A 169 -0.12 -0.17 11.01
CA SER A 169 -0.87 -1.39 10.73
C SER A 169 -0.27 -2.66 11.36
N THR A 170 0.96 -2.63 11.84
CA THR A 170 1.68 -3.80 12.37
C THR A 170 2.20 -3.60 13.78
N ALA A 171 2.24 -2.38 14.29
CA ALA A 171 2.81 -2.03 15.60
C ALA A 171 2.15 -2.74 16.80
N HIS A 172 0.93 -3.25 16.63
CA HIS A 172 0.21 -4.02 17.65
C HIS A 172 0.45 -5.53 17.56
N LEU A 173 1.14 -6.01 16.51
CA LEU A 173 1.45 -7.41 16.29
C LEU A 173 2.75 -7.81 16.99
N GLY A 174 2.91 -9.12 17.30
CA GLY A 174 4.18 -9.68 17.70
C GLY A 174 5.08 -9.97 16.49
N GLU A 175 6.22 -10.65 16.72
CA GLU A 175 7.14 -11.05 15.65
C GLU A 175 6.47 -11.96 14.60
N THR A 176 5.44 -12.69 14.99
CA THR A 176 4.67 -13.56 14.12
C THR A 176 3.17 -13.36 14.31
N TRP A 177 2.42 -13.56 13.24
CA TRP A 177 0.96 -13.47 13.22
C TRP A 177 0.34 -14.65 12.50
N THR A 178 -0.33 -15.53 13.24
CA THR A 178 -0.95 -16.74 12.69
C THR A 178 -2.43 -16.48 12.41
N ARG A 179 -2.88 -16.76 11.17
CA ARG A 179 -4.26 -16.54 10.74
C ARG A 179 -4.75 -17.66 9.82
N PHE A 180 -6.07 -17.82 9.74
CA PHE A 180 -6.75 -18.57 8.70
C PHE A 180 -7.29 -17.60 7.65
N ASP A 181 -6.83 -17.72 6.40
CA ASP A 181 -7.28 -16.87 5.31
C ASP A 181 -7.03 -17.56 3.95
N GLU A 182 -7.25 -16.85 2.85
CA GLU A 182 -6.82 -17.22 1.51
C GLU A 182 -5.50 -16.49 1.18
N TRP A 183 -4.47 -17.25 0.83
CA TRP A 183 -3.12 -16.73 0.65
C TRP A 183 -2.81 -16.53 -0.81
N TYR A 184 -2.68 -15.28 -1.22
CA TYR A 184 -2.41 -14.90 -2.61
C TYR A 184 -0.93 -15.09 -2.98
N ASN A 185 -0.71 -15.72 -4.14
CA ASN A 185 0.57 -15.70 -4.83
C ASN A 185 0.56 -14.59 -5.88
N PHE A 186 1.68 -13.92 -6.09
CA PHE A 186 1.82 -12.79 -6.98
C PHE A 186 2.71 -13.12 -8.18
N THR A 187 2.59 -12.34 -9.26
CA THR A 187 3.42 -12.50 -10.47
C THR A 187 4.91 -12.28 -10.21
N GLN A 188 5.23 -11.51 -9.20
CA GLN A 188 6.58 -11.18 -8.73
C GLN A 188 6.51 -10.66 -7.28
N SER A 189 7.64 -10.69 -6.57
CA SER A 189 7.74 -10.00 -5.27
C SER A 189 7.71 -8.48 -5.48
N PRO A 190 6.93 -7.74 -4.70
CA PRO A 190 6.94 -6.28 -4.71
C PRO A 190 8.16 -5.69 -3.97
N ARG A 191 8.89 -6.48 -3.17
CA ARG A 191 9.96 -6.05 -2.24
C ARG A 191 10.95 -5.03 -2.82
N PRO A 192 11.40 -5.13 -4.08
CA PRO A 192 12.38 -4.15 -4.60
C PRO A 192 11.92 -2.69 -4.57
N VAL A 193 10.59 -2.46 -4.52
CA VAL A 193 10.02 -1.11 -4.64
C VAL A 193 9.04 -0.74 -3.54
N VAL A 194 8.75 -1.67 -2.60
CA VAL A 194 7.87 -1.44 -1.46
C VAL A 194 8.58 -1.75 -0.16
N ARG A 195 8.08 -1.21 0.94
CA ARG A 195 8.43 -1.68 2.29
C ARG A 195 7.48 -2.80 2.67
N VAL A 196 8.04 -4.00 2.88
CA VAL A 196 7.28 -5.17 3.32
C VAL A 196 6.98 -5.02 4.82
N LEU A 197 5.72 -5.16 5.17
CA LEU A 197 5.22 -5.11 6.55
C LEU A 197 5.07 -6.51 7.15
N THR A 198 4.52 -7.44 6.35
CA THR A 198 4.43 -8.86 6.72
C THR A 198 4.80 -9.75 5.55
N ASN A 199 5.49 -10.86 5.84
CA ASN A 199 5.88 -11.89 4.89
C ASN A 199 5.28 -13.23 5.29
N LEU A 200 4.81 -14.02 4.33
CA LEU A 200 4.19 -15.31 4.58
C LEU A 200 5.24 -16.42 4.68
N GLU A 201 5.20 -17.18 5.75
CA GLU A 201 6.06 -18.35 5.94
C GLU A 201 5.48 -19.56 5.18
N GLU A 202 5.95 -19.81 3.95
CA GLU A 202 5.43 -20.89 3.11
C GLU A 202 5.65 -22.30 3.68
N SER A 203 6.59 -22.46 4.61
CA SER A 203 6.77 -23.72 5.35
C SER A 203 5.61 -24.04 6.31
N SER A 204 4.80 -23.05 6.68
CA SER A 204 3.70 -23.18 7.62
C SER A 204 2.39 -23.69 7.01
N TYR A 205 2.30 -23.75 5.67
CA TYR A 205 1.09 -24.17 4.95
C TYR A 205 1.46 -24.79 3.60
N ASN A 206 0.45 -25.19 2.80
CA ASN A 206 0.68 -25.68 1.42
C ASN A 206 0.45 -24.51 0.41
N PRO A 207 1.49 -23.88 -0.13
CA PRO A 207 1.37 -22.74 -1.03
C PRO A 207 0.81 -23.08 -2.40
N GLY A 208 0.75 -24.36 -2.75
CA GLY A 208 0.18 -24.85 -3.99
C GLY A 208 1.02 -24.48 -5.21
N ARG A 209 0.31 -24.12 -6.30
CA ARG A 209 0.95 -23.72 -7.54
C ARG A 209 1.38 -22.24 -7.44
N ASN A 210 2.52 -21.91 -8.04
CA ASN A 210 3.10 -20.56 -8.04
C ASN A 210 3.57 -20.08 -6.65
N ALA A 211 4.03 -21.02 -5.81
CA ALA A 211 4.73 -20.68 -4.57
C ALA A 211 5.84 -19.65 -4.82
N MET A 212 5.96 -18.68 -3.92
CA MET A 212 6.93 -17.60 -4.02
C MET A 212 8.22 -17.88 -3.23
N GLY A 213 8.20 -18.93 -2.37
CA GLY A 213 9.34 -19.33 -1.55
C GLY A 213 9.48 -18.50 -0.28
N ALA A 214 10.72 -18.19 0.07
CA ALA A 214 11.02 -17.44 1.30
C ALA A 214 10.63 -15.96 1.23
N ASP A 215 10.55 -15.39 0.03
CA ASP A 215 10.15 -14.01 -0.20
C ASP A 215 8.70 -13.96 -0.72
N HIS A 216 7.76 -13.93 0.23
CA HIS A 216 6.33 -13.93 -0.03
C HIS A 216 5.61 -12.79 0.73
N PRO A 217 5.81 -11.53 0.32
CA PRO A 217 5.16 -10.39 0.95
C PRO A 217 3.63 -10.50 0.93
N LEU A 218 2.99 -10.19 2.07
CA LEU A 218 1.52 -10.19 2.19
C LEU A 218 0.93 -8.82 2.50
N ALA A 219 1.64 -8.00 3.25
CA ALA A 219 1.27 -6.61 3.47
C ALA A 219 2.48 -5.73 3.22
N TRP A 220 2.25 -4.59 2.61
CA TRP A 220 3.30 -3.63 2.28
C TRP A 220 2.77 -2.22 2.14
N CYS A 221 3.69 -1.27 2.11
CA CYS A 221 3.41 0.13 1.84
C CYS A 221 4.53 0.76 0.99
N HIS A 222 4.20 1.81 0.28
CA HIS A 222 5.16 2.63 -0.46
C HIS A 222 4.55 3.98 -0.83
N ASN A 223 5.40 4.93 -1.22
CA ASN A 223 4.95 6.17 -1.82
C ASN A 223 4.92 6.01 -3.35
N PHE A 224 3.86 6.46 -3.99
CA PHE A 224 3.65 6.35 -5.43
C PHE A 224 3.04 7.62 -6.00
N GLU A 225 3.74 8.30 -6.91
CA GLU A 225 3.31 9.54 -7.58
C GLU A 225 2.76 10.63 -6.60
N GLY A 226 3.32 10.72 -5.39
CA GLY A 226 2.92 11.66 -4.35
C GLY A 226 1.93 11.12 -3.31
N ALA A 227 1.33 9.97 -3.54
CA ALA A 227 0.38 9.31 -2.65
C ALA A 227 1.06 8.30 -1.72
N ARG A 228 0.44 8.04 -0.55
CA ARG A 228 0.72 6.89 0.30
C ARG A 228 -0.13 5.71 -0.14
N SER A 229 0.51 4.60 -0.51
CA SER A 229 -0.16 3.37 -0.92
C SER A 229 0.13 2.25 0.08
N TRP A 230 -0.92 1.68 0.64
CA TRP A 230 -0.87 0.54 1.55
C TRP A 230 -1.68 -0.63 0.99
N TYR A 231 -1.22 -1.87 1.21
CA TYR A 231 -1.91 -3.07 0.78
C TYR A 231 -1.80 -4.19 1.80
N THR A 232 -2.86 -4.99 1.92
CA THR A 232 -2.86 -6.28 2.62
C THR A 232 -3.55 -7.35 1.79
N ALA A 233 -2.92 -8.51 1.62
CA ALA A 233 -3.50 -9.67 0.95
C ALA A 233 -4.52 -10.42 1.81
N GLY A 234 -4.57 -10.18 3.12
CA GLY A 234 -5.59 -10.74 4.00
C GLY A 234 -6.98 -10.14 3.76
N GLY A 235 -8.03 -10.83 4.25
CA GLY A 235 -9.41 -10.32 4.19
C GLY A 235 -10.31 -11.06 3.20
N HIS A 236 -9.95 -12.27 2.78
CA HIS A 236 -10.88 -13.13 2.02
C HIS A 236 -12.05 -13.57 2.86
N THR A 237 -11.80 -13.93 4.11
CA THR A 237 -12.85 -14.49 4.97
C THR A 237 -13.65 -13.40 5.68
N GLU A 238 -14.95 -13.60 5.83
CA GLU A 238 -15.83 -12.73 6.62
C GLU A 238 -15.35 -12.61 8.08
N ALA A 239 -14.80 -13.73 8.63
CA ALA A 239 -14.25 -13.78 9.98
C ALA A 239 -13.07 -12.81 10.20
N SER A 240 -12.31 -12.48 9.15
CA SER A 240 -11.23 -11.49 9.23
C SER A 240 -11.75 -10.14 9.74
N PHE A 241 -12.94 -9.73 9.34
CA PHE A 241 -13.55 -8.46 9.70
C PHE A 241 -14.23 -8.42 11.08
N THR A 242 -14.05 -9.48 11.87
CA THR A 242 -14.41 -9.55 13.31
C THR A 242 -13.19 -9.85 14.18
N ASP A 243 -12.03 -10.12 13.59
CA ASP A 243 -10.77 -10.35 14.30
C ASP A 243 -10.17 -9.00 14.75
N PRO A 244 -10.01 -8.76 16.07
CA PRO A 244 -9.50 -7.48 16.56
C PRO A 244 -8.09 -7.13 16.05
N ALA A 245 -7.22 -8.12 15.82
CA ALA A 245 -5.89 -7.86 15.30
C ALA A 245 -5.95 -7.44 13.82
N PHE A 246 -6.81 -8.06 13.03
CA PHE A 246 -7.01 -7.66 11.63
C PHE A 246 -7.69 -6.30 11.51
N LEU A 247 -8.66 -6.00 12.38
CA LEU A 247 -9.30 -4.67 12.43
C LEU A 247 -8.30 -3.57 12.79
N ALA A 248 -7.39 -3.83 13.73
CA ALA A 248 -6.31 -2.88 14.06
C ALA A 248 -5.32 -2.73 12.90
N HIS A 249 -5.02 -3.81 12.17
CA HIS A 249 -4.21 -3.79 10.95
C HIS A 249 -4.84 -2.92 9.86
N LEU A 250 -6.13 -3.08 9.59
CA LEU A 250 -6.89 -2.25 8.65
C LEU A 250 -6.90 -0.78 9.08
N LEU A 251 -7.23 -0.49 10.34
CA LEU A 251 -7.27 0.86 10.86
C LEU A 251 -5.93 1.58 10.69
N GLY A 252 -4.83 0.90 11.05
CA GLY A 252 -3.49 1.45 10.89
C GLY A 252 -3.11 1.72 9.44
N GLY A 253 -3.49 0.82 8.51
CA GLY A 253 -3.24 0.99 7.08
C GLY A 253 -4.06 2.14 6.48
N ILE A 254 -5.35 2.24 6.81
CA ILE A 254 -6.24 3.32 6.38
C ILE A 254 -5.77 4.66 6.92
N ALA A 255 -5.48 4.77 8.21
CA ALA A 255 -5.04 6.01 8.84
C ALA A 255 -3.67 6.48 8.29
N TRP A 256 -2.75 5.54 8.02
CA TRP A 256 -1.47 5.86 7.42
C TRP A 256 -1.63 6.33 5.97
N SER A 257 -2.41 5.63 5.15
CA SER A 257 -2.66 6.04 3.76
C SER A 257 -3.40 7.38 3.67
N ALA A 258 -4.26 7.69 4.63
CA ALA A 258 -4.92 8.99 4.76
C ALA A 258 -3.97 10.13 5.20
N GLY A 259 -2.74 9.82 5.60
CA GLY A 259 -1.78 10.84 6.05
C GLY A 259 -1.99 11.33 7.47
N VAL A 260 -2.97 10.79 8.22
CA VAL A 260 -3.32 11.25 9.58
C VAL A 260 -2.45 10.64 10.69
N VAL A 261 -1.72 9.58 10.37
CA VAL A 261 -0.70 8.99 11.24
C VAL A 261 0.57 8.74 10.45
N SER A 262 1.72 8.78 11.13
CA SER A 262 3.02 8.43 10.57
C SER A 262 3.49 7.09 11.10
N GLY A 263 4.28 6.36 10.31
CA GLY A 263 5.01 5.16 10.72
C GLY A 263 6.52 5.39 10.67
N GLY A 264 7.33 4.46 11.18
CA GLY A 264 8.78 4.60 11.19
C GLY A 264 9.37 4.87 9.80
N GLY A 265 9.67 6.14 9.47
CA GLY A 265 10.18 6.58 8.18
C GLY A 265 9.17 6.51 7.03
N ASP A 266 7.87 6.63 7.33
CA ASP A 266 6.75 6.84 6.37
C ASP A 266 6.83 6.01 5.07
N CYS A 267 7.23 4.74 5.18
CA CYS A 267 7.37 3.79 4.06
C CYS A 267 8.30 4.26 2.92
N VAL A 268 9.23 5.16 3.22
CA VAL A 268 10.28 5.49 2.26
C VAL A 268 11.15 4.26 2.01
N THR A 269 11.43 3.97 0.74
CA THR A 269 12.22 2.82 0.31
C THR A 269 13.58 3.26 -0.24
N TRP A 270 14.56 2.34 -0.26
CA TRP A 270 15.85 2.56 -0.94
C TRP A 270 15.64 2.95 -2.41
N TYR A 271 14.77 2.21 -3.10
CA TYR A 271 14.38 2.47 -4.48
C TYR A 271 13.86 3.90 -4.70
N GLU A 272 13.02 4.41 -3.79
CA GLU A 272 12.48 5.77 -3.88
C GLU A 272 13.60 6.82 -3.80
N VAL A 273 14.53 6.65 -2.87
CA VAL A 273 15.67 7.58 -2.73
C VAL A 273 16.62 7.50 -3.93
N GLU A 274 16.90 6.30 -4.44
CA GLU A 274 17.73 6.12 -5.64
C GLU A 274 17.09 6.73 -6.88
N THR A 275 15.77 6.53 -7.05
CA THR A 275 15.01 7.12 -8.16
C THR A 275 15.07 8.63 -8.09
N LEU A 276 14.85 9.22 -6.91
CA LEU A 276 14.93 10.67 -6.73
C LEU A 276 16.32 11.21 -7.05
N VAL A 277 17.40 10.51 -6.68
CA VAL A 277 18.78 10.89 -7.05
C VAL A 277 18.96 10.87 -8.58
N SER A 278 18.39 9.88 -9.27
CA SER A 278 18.44 9.78 -10.73
C SER A 278 17.68 10.92 -11.40
N ASP A 279 16.47 11.21 -10.93
CA ASP A 279 15.63 12.29 -11.46
C ASP A 279 16.32 13.66 -11.30
N LEU A 280 16.89 13.95 -10.12
CA LEU A 280 17.63 15.18 -9.86
C LEU A 280 18.90 15.30 -10.73
N LEU A 281 19.51 14.19 -11.11
CA LEU A 281 20.62 14.19 -12.06
C LEU A 281 20.14 14.54 -13.48
N ASP A 282 19.04 13.92 -13.93
CA ASP A 282 18.47 14.13 -15.25
C ASP A 282 17.94 15.57 -15.42
N GLU A 283 17.41 16.16 -14.36
CA GLU A 283 17.00 17.56 -14.29
C GLU A 283 18.17 18.54 -14.19
N GLY A 284 19.39 18.03 -13.96
CA GLY A 284 20.60 18.85 -13.78
C GLY A 284 20.68 19.56 -12.42
N ALA A 285 19.83 19.21 -11.46
CA ALA A 285 19.84 19.77 -10.10
C ALA A 285 21.06 19.29 -9.29
N ILE A 286 21.64 18.15 -9.66
CA ILE A 286 22.89 17.63 -9.09
C ILE A 286 23.88 17.24 -10.20
N SER A 287 25.18 17.27 -9.90
CA SER A 287 26.21 16.82 -10.84
C SER A 287 26.31 15.28 -10.86
N GLN A 288 26.78 14.71 -11.98
CA GLN A 288 27.08 13.28 -12.10
C GLN A 288 27.99 12.78 -10.97
N LYS A 289 28.98 13.61 -10.56
CA LYS A 289 29.87 13.25 -9.44
C LYS A 289 29.11 13.15 -8.12
N ALA A 290 28.19 14.07 -7.86
CA ALA A 290 27.37 14.05 -6.64
C ALA A 290 26.43 12.84 -6.64
N ALA A 291 25.71 12.61 -7.75
CA ALA A 291 24.83 11.44 -7.89
C ALA A 291 25.60 10.14 -7.62
N THR A 292 26.72 9.91 -8.30
CA THR A 292 27.57 8.73 -8.11
C THR A 292 27.99 8.54 -6.65
N GLN A 293 28.31 9.62 -5.95
CA GLN A 293 28.75 9.56 -4.56
C GLN A 293 27.61 9.24 -3.60
N ILE A 294 26.43 9.84 -3.81
CA ILE A 294 25.21 9.59 -3.03
C ILE A 294 24.75 8.14 -3.23
N THR A 295 24.60 7.69 -4.49
CA THR A 295 24.17 6.31 -4.81
C THR A 295 25.11 5.26 -4.23
N LYS A 296 26.44 5.49 -4.27
CA LYS A 296 27.39 4.58 -3.65
C LYS A 296 27.19 4.44 -2.14
N LEU A 297 26.98 5.55 -1.43
CA LEU A 297 26.76 5.52 0.02
C LEU A 297 25.40 4.92 0.37
N LEU A 298 24.36 5.13 -0.45
CA LEU A 298 23.06 4.48 -0.31
C LEU A 298 23.21 2.96 -0.42
N ALA A 299 23.85 2.46 -1.48
CA ALA A 299 24.07 1.04 -1.67
C ALA A 299 24.88 0.39 -0.54
N GLU A 300 25.87 1.12 0.04
CA GLU A 300 26.59 0.65 1.21
C GLU A 300 25.72 0.59 2.47
N ALA A 301 24.78 1.53 2.64
CA ALA A 301 23.83 1.52 3.75
C ALA A 301 22.78 0.41 3.59
N GLU A 302 22.25 0.23 2.37
CA GLU A 302 21.32 -0.86 2.06
C GLU A 302 21.93 -2.23 2.29
N ALA A 303 23.18 -2.46 1.87
CA ALA A 303 23.88 -3.72 2.11
C ALA A 303 24.06 -4.02 3.61
N LEU A 304 24.24 -3.01 4.47
CA LEU A 304 24.25 -3.18 5.92
C LEU A 304 22.86 -3.56 6.45
N ALA A 305 21.81 -2.89 5.97
CA ALA A 305 20.43 -3.22 6.34
C ALA A 305 20.07 -4.66 5.95
N ASP A 306 20.43 -5.10 4.75
CA ASP A 306 20.22 -6.47 4.24
C ASP A 306 20.98 -7.52 5.06
N ALA A 307 22.11 -7.15 5.63
CA ALA A 307 22.88 -8.00 6.55
C ALA A 307 22.30 -8.07 7.98
N GLY A 308 21.26 -7.26 8.27
CA GLY A 308 20.64 -7.13 9.59
C GLY A 308 21.33 -6.10 10.50
N ASP A 309 22.27 -5.32 9.97
CA ASP A 309 23.04 -4.30 10.70
C ASP A 309 22.35 -2.92 10.60
N SER A 310 21.07 -2.85 10.96
CA SER A 310 20.22 -1.65 10.78
C SER A 310 20.77 -0.41 11.51
N ALA A 311 21.40 -0.58 12.67
CA ALA A 311 22.02 0.53 13.39
C ALA A 311 23.22 1.12 12.61
N GLU A 312 24.06 0.28 11.98
CA GLU A 312 25.17 0.73 11.14
C GLU A 312 24.67 1.33 9.82
N ALA A 313 23.59 0.78 9.25
CA ALA A 313 22.90 1.34 8.10
C ALA A 313 22.40 2.77 8.38
N ALA A 314 21.76 2.97 9.53
CA ALA A 314 21.29 4.29 9.97
C ALA A 314 22.44 5.28 10.17
N GLU A 315 23.59 4.83 10.72
CA GLU A 315 24.78 5.68 10.83
C GLU A 315 25.35 6.05 9.45
N LYS A 316 25.36 5.10 8.51
CA LYS A 316 25.82 5.34 7.14
C LYS A 316 24.95 6.37 6.41
N LEU A 317 23.66 6.40 6.66
CA LEU A 317 22.72 7.38 6.11
C LEU A 317 23.04 8.83 6.55
N ASN A 318 23.72 9.05 7.68
CA ASN A 318 24.26 10.37 8.01
C ASN A 318 25.29 10.87 6.96
N ALA A 319 26.09 9.96 6.41
CA ALA A 319 27.04 10.34 5.36
C ALA A 319 26.31 10.66 4.04
N VAL A 320 25.22 9.95 3.74
CA VAL A 320 24.34 10.28 2.59
C VAL A 320 23.77 11.68 2.76
N ALA A 321 23.15 11.98 3.90
CA ALA A 321 22.57 13.29 4.21
C ALA A 321 23.61 14.42 4.10
N ALA A 322 24.85 14.20 4.57
CA ALA A 322 25.93 15.16 4.43
C ALA A 322 26.31 15.45 2.97
N GLN A 323 26.28 14.42 2.09
CA GLN A 323 26.51 14.60 0.66
C GLN A 323 25.38 15.37 -0.02
N VAL A 324 24.12 15.10 0.35
CA VAL A 324 22.95 15.84 -0.15
C VAL A 324 23.09 17.33 0.18
N ILE A 325 23.34 17.66 1.44
CA ILE A 325 23.53 19.05 1.88
C ILE A 325 24.70 19.72 1.15
N ALA A 326 25.81 19.01 0.92
CA ALA A 326 27.01 19.55 0.32
C ALA A 326 26.86 19.81 -1.19
N HIS A 327 26.07 19.04 -1.90
CA HIS A 327 26.07 18.98 -3.37
C HIS A 327 24.77 19.40 -4.04
N VAL A 328 23.61 19.40 -3.34
CA VAL A 328 22.36 19.97 -3.85
C VAL A 328 22.25 21.41 -3.35
N ARG A 329 22.99 22.33 -3.98
CA ARG A 329 23.14 23.70 -3.47
C ARG A 329 22.22 24.72 -4.12
N ASP A 330 21.96 24.54 -5.40
CA ASP A 330 21.29 25.55 -6.22
C ASP A 330 19.77 25.31 -6.27
N ASP A 331 19.30 24.15 -5.81
CA ASP A 331 17.89 23.83 -5.65
C ASP A 331 17.57 23.50 -4.19
N ALA A 332 16.98 24.46 -3.49
CA ALA A 332 16.62 24.31 -2.08
C ALA A 332 15.48 23.30 -1.88
N ALA A 333 14.51 23.23 -2.80
CA ALA A 333 13.38 22.33 -2.71
C ALA A 333 13.83 20.87 -2.95
N ALA A 334 14.62 20.63 -3.99
CA ALA A 334 15.21 19.31 -4.26
C ALA A 334 16.08 18.83 -3.10
N ARG A 335 16.88 19.71 -2.51
CA ARG A 335 17.70 19.38 -1.32
C ARG A 335 16.85 18.99 -0.14
N GLU A 336 15.80 19.75 0.18
CA GLU A 336 14.89 19.48 1.30
C GLU A 336 14.16 18.15 1.11
N THR A 337 13.63 17.90 -0.09
CA THR A 337 12.95 16.65 -0.45
C THR A 337 13.89 15.44 -0.29
N LEU A 338 15.08 15.48 -0.92
CA LEU A 338 16.01 14.35 -0.83
C LEU A 338 16.55 14.14 0.58
N ALA A 339 16.84 15.22 1.31
CA ALA A 339 17.29 15.11 2.71
C ALA A 339 16.18 14.55 3.62
N GLY A 340 14.92 14.92 3.40
CA GLY A 340 13.76 14.37 4.10
C GLY A 340 13.64 12.88 3.88
N LYS A 341 13.68 12.40 2.63
CA LYS A 341 13.63 10.98 2.32
C LYS A 341 14.78 10.17 2.92
N VAL A 342 16.00 10.72 2.91
CA VAL A 342 17.13 10.08 3.61
C VAL A 342 16.92 10.00 5.12
N ALA A 343 16.35 11.06 5.73
CA ALA A 343 16.03 11.07 7.16
C ALA A 343 14.91 10.06 7.50
N ASP A 344 13.93 9.88 6.63
CA ASP A 344 12.87 8.88 6.79
C ASP A 344 13.42 7.45 6.74
N LEU A 345 14.32 7.14 5.78
CA LEU A 345 15.05 5.87 5.75
C LEU A 345 15.86 5.65 7.03
N GLN A 346 16.55 6.69 7.51
CA GLN A 346 17.34 6.61 8.73
C GLN A 346 16.46 6.32 9.95
N THR A 347 15.33 7.02 10.06
CA THR A 347 14.35 6.82 11.13
C THR A 347 13.84 5.39 11.16
N TRP A 348 13.54 4.83 9.99
CA TRP A 348 13.12 3.44 9.87
C TRP A 348 14.23 2.48 10.34
N GLN A 349 15.47 2.63 9.85
CA GLN A 349 16.56 1.75 10.24
C GLN A 349 16.85 1.81 11.74
N GLN A 350 16.73 3.00 12.37
CA GLN A 350 16.86 3.14 13.83
C GLN A 350 15.72 2.46 14.61
N ALA A 351 14.53 2.37 14.01
CA ALA A 351 13.37 1.82 14.69
C ALA A 351 13.31 0.29 14.66
N ILE A 352 13.96 -0.35 13.66
CA ILE A 352 14.01 -1.81 13.51
C ILE A 352 15.32 -2.44 14.01
N GLY A 353 16.37 -1.66 14.30
CA GLY A 353 17.66 -2.07 14.88
C GLY A 353 17.66 -1.97 16.38
#